data_b36d1e66762b627968dd1004e79563b0
#
_entry.id   b36d1e66762b627968dd1004e79563b0
#
_cell.length_a   1.000
_cell.length_b   1.000
_cell.length_c   1.000
_cell.angle_alpha   90.00
_cell.angle_beta   90.00
_cell.angle_gamma   90.00
#
_symmetry.space_group_name_H-M   'P 1'
#
loop_
_entity.id
_entity.type
_entity.pdbx_description
1 polymer ?
#
loop_
_entity_poly.entity_id
_entity_poly.type
_entity_poly.pdbx_seq_one_letter_code
_entity_poly.pdbx_strand_id
1 'polypeptide(L)'
;MRMLKHHKTNSSCNRNISAFDAISKSQEIVYSPMIFQTVYVLVNHNILKFIEDCKNGIAFNDLIKKTDFNDYALGLLLDVAVSASIIYLDDNGLYHLSKIGYFLQNDRMTRISLDFVKHVCYRGLDSLEDSLLTLEPCGLKDFNKSWQTIYPHLSELPTNAQQAWFAWDHFYSQTSFLNAIKIIDSSIKPRMVYDIGGNTGDFARTYLQYNHNIKVKILDLPSQIRLSKENFKDNNYNGRIDFEEIDILTHSFTEKCSADVIWLSQFLDCFAKEHIAMILKNLNDFMRDDTVLCILEPIADRQKFDAARLSINCGSLYFNTIANGYSKFLSTKELE
;
A
#
# COMPACT_ATOMS: atom_id res chain seq x y z
N MET A 1 -15.92 23.93 -13.14
CA MET A 1 -14.97 22.83 -13.37
C MET A 1 -13.75 23.38 -14.10
N ARG A 2 -12.65 23.67 -13.38
CA ARG A 2 -11.38 24.10 -14.01
C ARG A 2 -10.61 22.85 -14.38
N MET A 3 -10.53 22.55 -15.67
CA MET A 3 -9.62 21.52 -16.19
C MET A 3 -8.17 21.90 -15.80
N LEU A 4 -7.58 21.09 -14.94
CA LEU A 4 -6.14 21.14 -14.68
C LEU A 4 -5.45 20.68 -15.98
N LYS A 5 -4.61 21.57 -16.54
CA LYS A 5 -3.82 21.28 -17.74
C LYS A 5 -3.07 19.97 -17.55
N HIS A 6 -3.24 19.06 -18.52
CA HIS A 6 -2.45 17.86 -18.63
C HIS A 6 -0.96 18.21 -18.54
N HIS A 7 -0.32 17.90 -17.43
CA HIS A 7 1.12 17.78 -17.42
C HIS A 7 1.45 16.56 -18.28
N LYS A 8 1.99 16.80 -19.48
CA LYS A 8 2.67 15.74 -20.22
C LYS A 8 3.64 15.07 -19.27
N THR A 9 3.39 13.83 -18.91
CA THR A 9 4.35 12.98 -18.24
C THR A 9 5.56 12.92 -19.18
N ASN A 10 6.60 13.69 -18.85
CA ASN A 10 7.91 13.46 -19.44
C ASN A 10 8.41 12.11 -18.89
N SER A 11 7.90 11.03 -19.45
CA SER A 11 8.67 9.80 -19.50
C SER A 11 9.80 10.07 -20.51
N SER A 12 10.77 10.87 -20.11
CA SER A 12 12.10 10.80 -20.67
C SER A 12 12.65 9.44 -20.24
N CYS A 13 12.07 8.38 -20.82
CA CYS A 13 12.80 7.15 -20.97
C CYS A 13 14.18 7.59 -21.44
N ASN A 14 15.21 7.27 -20.68
CA ASN A 14 16.58 7.72 -20.85
C ASN A 14 17.13 7.18 -22.18
N ARG A 15 16.64 7.68 -23.32
CA ARG A 15 17.11 7.29 -24.66
C ARG A 15 18.58 7.64 -24.86
N ASN A 16 19.15 8.47 -23.96
CA ASN A 16 20.53 8.97 -23.98
C ASN A 16 21.37 8.47 -22.83
N ILE A 17 21.01 7.32 -22.19
CA ILE A 17 21.85 6.68 -21.20
C ILE A 17 23.11 6.11 -21.86
N SER A 18 24.29 6.25 -21.24
CA SER A 18 25.52 5.63 -21.76
C SER A 18 25.43 4.11 -21.70
N ALA A 19 26.20 3.42 -22.54
CA ALA A 19 26.22 1.95 -22.53
C ALA A 19 26.67 1.39 -21.18
N PHE A 20 27.63 2.03 -20.50
CA PHE A 20 28.09 1.61 -19.18
C PHE A 20 27.01 1.79 -18.11
N ASP A 21 26.30 2.92 -18.11
CA ASP A 21 25.20 3.15 -17.16
C ASP A 21 24.05 2.18 -17.41
N ALA A 22 23.76 1.88 -18.68
CA ALA A 22 22.74 0.90 -19.05
C ALA A 22 23.09 -0.50 -18.55
N ILE A 23 24.35 -0.94 -18.70
CA ILE A 23 24.84 -2.21 -18.19
C ILE A 23 24.72 -2.22 -16.64
N SER A 24 25.22 -1.18 -15.97
CA SER A 24 25.13 -1.07 -14.51
C SER A 24 23.69 -1.18 -14.01
N LYS A 25 22.77 -0.45 -14.64
CA LYS A 25 21.34 -0.51 -14.30
C LYS A 25 20.71 -1.88 -14.55
N SER A 26 21.11 -2.55 -15.64
CA SER A 26 20.67 -3.92 -15.92
C SER A 26 21.12 -4.91 -14.86
N GLN A 27 22.37 -4.79 -14.36
CA GLN A 27 22.86 -5.62 -13.27
C GLN A 27 22.13 -5.34 -11.95
N GLU A 28 21.83 -4.07 -11.64
CA GLU A 28 21.01 -3.74 -10.47
C GLU A 28 19.63 -4.42 -10.52
N ILE A 29 18.99 -4.44 -11.69
CA ILE A 29 17.68 -5.11 -11.88
C ILE A 29 17.81 -6.62 -11.68
N VAL A 30 18.81 -7.26 -12.31
CA VAL A 30 19.02 -8.72 -12.21
C VAL A 30 19.32 -9.16 -10.78
N TYR A 31 20.14 -8.40 -10.06
CA TYR A 31 20.50 -8.70 -8.67
C TYR A 31 19.59 -8.05 -7.63
N SER A 32 18.51 -7.36 -8.05
CA SER A 32 17.58 -6.71 -7.12
C SER A 32 17.02 -7.64 -6.03
N PRO A 33 16.73 -8.95 -6.26
CA PRO A 33 16.30 -9.81 -5.18
C PRO A 33 17.33 -9.98 -4.07
N MET A 34 18.62 -10.04 -4.41
CA MET A 34 19.71 -10.16 -3.45
C MET A 34 19.94 -8.85 -2.70
N ILE A 35 19.93 -7.72 -3.43
CA ILE A 35 20.04 -6.38 -2.85
C ILE A 35 18.88 -6.14 -1.88
N PHE A 36 17.65 -6.49 -2.27
CA PHE A 36 16.46 -6.37 -1.42
C PHE A 36 16.59 -7.14 -0.10
N GLN A 37 17.02 -8.40 -0.16
CA GLN A 37 17.24 -9.21 1.06
C GLN A 37 18.36 -8.65 1.93
N THR A 38 19.44 -8.16 1.33
CA THR A 38 20.52 -7.49 2.06
C THR A 38 20.00 -6.25 2.79
N VAL A 39 19.25 -5.38 2.09
CA VAL A 39 18.61 -4.19 2.69
C VAL A 39 17.71 -4.58 3.86
N TYR A 40 16.87 -5.59 3.67
CA TYR A 40 15.99 -6.05 4.74
C TYR A 40 16.76 -6.49 5.99
N VAL A 41 17.85 -7.25 5.82
CA VAL A 41 18.70 -7.68 6.93
C VAL A 41 19.38 -6.49 7.60
N LEU A 42 20.00 -5.59 6.82
CA LEU A 42 20.68 -4.41 7.34
C LEU A 42 19.75 -3.51 8.18
N VAL A 43 18.52 -3.34 7.70
CA VAL A 43 17.49 -2.55 8.37
C VAL A 43 16.95 -3.25 9.62
N ASN A 44 16.60 -4.54 9.51
CA ASN A 44 15.99 -5.32 10.59
C ASN A 44 16.95 -5.55 11.79
N HIS A 45 18.24 -5.62 11.51
CA HIS A 45 19.29 -5.75 12.53
C HIS A 45 19.92 -4.40 12.94
N ASN A 46 19.30 -3.27 12.57
CA ASN A 46 19.73 -1.91 12.89
C ASN A 46 21.15 -1.54 12.40
N ILE A 47 21.70 -2.26 11.41
CA ILE A 47 23.08 -2.00 10.93
C ILE A 47 23.16 -0.62 10.28
N LEU A 48 22.17 -0.24 9.43
CA LEU A 48 22.13 1.11 8.86
C LEU A 48 21.99 2.18 9.93
N LYS A 49 21.23 1.90 11.01
CA LYS A 49 21.09 2.80 12.14
C LYS A 49 22.39 2.98 12.91
N PHE A 50 23.15 1.92 13.15
CA PHE A 50 24.46 2.01 13.80
C PHE A 50 25.45 2.84 13.00
N ILE A 51 25.42 2.72 11.66
CA ILE A 51 26.26 3.55 10.77
C ILE A 51 25.78 5.01 10.82
N GLU A 52 24.48 5.26 10.77
CA GLU A 52 23.89 6.62 10.84
C GLU A 52 24.25 7.35 12.12
N ASP A 53 24.21 6.67 13.26
CA ASP A 53 24.52 7.25 14.57
C ASP A 53 25.97 7.69 14.71
N CYS A 54 26.87 7.17 13.84
CA CYS A 54 28.28 7.51 13.81
C CYS A 54 28.58 8.59 12.76
N LYS A 55 28.34 9.87 13.08
CA LYS A 55 28.49 11.02 12.16
C LYS A 55 29.84 11.09 11.44
N ASN A 56 30.90 10.61 12.05
CA ASN A 56 32.26 10.61 11.52
C ASN A 56 32.63 9.28 10.86
N GLY A 57 31.68 8.42 10.59
CA GLY A 57 31.89 7.06 10.10
C GLY A 57 32.16 6.06 11.20
N ILE A 58 32.10 4.77 10.88
CA ILE A 58 32.35 3.66 11.81
C ILE A 58 33.28 2.62 11.15
N ALA A 59 34.32 2.19 11.90
CA ALA A 59 35.17 1.11 11.45
C ALA A 59 34.46 -0.25 11.55
N PHE A 60 34.86 -1.20 10.69
CA PHE A 60 34.32 -2.57 10.71
C PHE A 60 34.37 -3.20 12.11
N ASN A 61 35.53 -3.10 12.79
CA ASN A 61 35.77 -3.68 14.11
C ASN A 61 34.86 -3.09 15.22
N ASP A 62 34.32 -1.89 15.03
CA ASP A 62 33.41 -1.27 15.98
C ASP A 62 31.94 -1.54 15.61
N LEU A 63 31.67 -1.70 14.32
CA LEU A 63 30.34 -2.07 13.85
C LEU A 63 29.99 -3.52 14.21
N ILE A 64 30.96 -4.46 14.04
CA ILE A 64 30.74 -5.89 14.35
C ILE A 64 30.38 -6.10 15.83
N LYS A 65 30.96 -5.33 16.76
CA LYS A 65 30.66 -5.41 18.20
C LYS A 65 29.20 -5.00 18.54
N LYS A 66 28.49 -4.34 17.60
CA LYS A 66 27.13 -3.90 17.76
C LYS A 66 26.09 -4.88 17.15
N THR A 67 26.57 -5.96 16.55
CA THR A 67 25.74 -6.95 15.83
C THR A 67 25.96 -8.34 16.37
N ASP A 68 25.02 -9.26 16.10
CA ASP A 68 25.17 -10.69 16.40
C ASP A 68 25.78 -11.47 15.23
N PHE A 69 26.22 -10.80 14.17
CA PHE A 69 26.86 -11.42 13.02
C PHE A 69 28.34 -11.70 13.31
N ASN A 70 28.88 -12.74 12.66
CA ASN A 70 30.34 -12.92 12.58
C ASN A 70 30.94 -12.04 11.47
N ASP A 71 32.28 -11.94 11.44
CA ASP A 71 33.01 -11.10 10.49
C ASP A 71 32.68 -11.41 9.04
N TYR A 72 32.56 -12.71 8.70
CA TYR A 72 32.21 -13.16 7.35
C TYR A 72 30.82 -12.68 6.93
N ALA A 73 29.82 -12.90 7.76
CA ALA A 73 28.42 -12.54 7.44
C ALA A 73 28.23 -11.03 7.34
N LEU A 74 28.79 -10.26 8.29
CA LEU A 74 28.74 -8.80 8.23
C LEU A 74 29.50 -8.28 7.00
N GLY A 75 30.67 -8.82 6.71
CA GLY A 75 31.46 -8.45 5.53
C GLY A 75 30.69 -8.61 4.24
N LEU A 76 30.05 -9.77 4.02
CA LEU A 76 29.21 -10.00 2.83
C LEU A 76 28.09 -8.97 2.70
N LEU A 77 27.38 -8.63 3.79
CA LEU A 77 26.30 -7.65 3.77
C LEU A 77 26.82 -6.25 3.42
N LEU A 78 27.94 -5.85 4.00
CA LEU A 78 28.55 -4.55 3.75
C LEU A 78 29.10 -4.43 2.32
N ASP A 79 29.71 -5.49 1.77
CA ASP A 79 30.18 -5.50 0.39
C ASP A 79 29.06 -5.28 -0.62
N VAL A 80 27.92 -5.96 -0.42
CA VAL A 80 26.70 -5.73 -1.24
C VAL A 80 26.18 -4.31 -1.03
N ALA A 81 26.15 -3.82 0.21
CA ALA A 81 25.62 -2.49 0.52
C ALA A 81 26.48 -1.37 -0.09
N VAL A 82 27.82 -1.53 -0.12
CA VAL A 82 28.74 -0.60 -0.80
C VAL A 82 28.51 -0.66 -2.31
N SER A 83 28.46 -1.87 -2.88
CA SER A 83 28.25 -2.06 -4.33
C SER A 83 26.91 -1.49 -4.81
N ALA A 84 25.87 -1.57 -3.99
CA ALA A 84 24.55 -0.99 -4.25
C ALA A 84 24.41 0.49 -3.82
N SER A 85 25.52 1.15 -3.46
CA SER A 85 25.55 2.56 -3.05
C SER A 85 24.65 2.89 -1.85
N ILE A 86 24.34 1.92 -1.00
CA ILE A 86 23.54 2.09 0.22
C ILE A 86 24.38 2.73 1.32
N ILE A 87 25.63 2.31 1.40
CA ILE A 87 26.67 2.86 2.24
C ILE A 87 27.93 3.13 1.39
N TYR A 88 28.87 3.86 1.91
CA TYR A 88 30.19 4.05 1.26
C TYR A 88 31.32 4.00 2.27
N LEU A 89 32.53 3.67 1.81
CA LEU A 89 33.77 3.76 2.57
C LEU A 89 34.47 5.07 2.25
N ASP A 90 34.97 5.75 3.27
CA ASP A 90 35.85 6.90 3.08
C ASP A 90 37.34 6.45 2.91
N ASP A 91 38.24 7.41 2.70
CA ASP A 91 39.67 7.15 2.51
C ASP A 91 40.33 6.54 3.75
N ASN A 92 39.72 6.62 4.92
CA ASN A 92 40.19 6.02 6.18
C ASN A 92 39.60 4.62 6.42
N GLY A 93 38.80 4.09 5.50
CA GLY A 93 38.12 2.80 5.64
C GLY A 93 36.94 2.81 6.62
N LEU A 94 36.32 3.97 6.85
CA LEU A 94 35.15 4.09 7.69
C LEU A 94 33.87 4.03 6.85
N TYR A 95 32.87 3.28 7.33
CA TYR A 95 31.57 3.17 6.70
C TYR A 95 30.68 4.37 7.06
N HIS A 96 30.05 4.92 6.03
CA HIS A 96 29.11 6.02 6.13
C HIS A 96 27.81 5.67 5.44
N LEU A 97 26.69 6.21 5.93
CA LEU A 97 25.39 6.06 5.30
C LEU A 97 25.28 7.01 4.09
N SER A 98 24.92 6.47 2.93
CA SER A 98 24.61 7.29 1.77
C SER A 98 23.19 7.92 1.88
N LYS A 99 22.83 8.80 0.93
CA LYS A 99 21.43 9.28 0.85
C LYS A 99 20.45 8.16 0.58
N ILE A 100 20.81 7.14 -0.21
CA ILE A 100 19.97 5.96 -0.45
C ILE A 100 19.77 5.20 0.85
N GLY A 101 20.86 4.91 1.58
CA GLY A 101 20.79 4.25 2.87
C GLY A 101 19.97 5.04 3.90
N TYR A 102 20.09 6.37 3.90
CA TYR A 102 19.29 7.23 4.77
C TYR A 102 17.78 7.06 4.51
N PHE A 103 17.32 7.08 3.25
CA PHE A 103 15.90 6.89 2.93
C PHE A 103 15.43 5.45 3.21
N LEU A 104 16.26 4.44 2.94
CA LEU A 104 15.97 3.05 3.31
C LEU A 104 15.76 2.89 4.83
N GLN A 105 16.52 3.62 5.64
CA GLN A 105 16.44 3.56 7.11
C GLN A 105 15.28 4.41 7.66
N ASN A 106 15.05 5.62 7.14
CA ASN A 106 14.27 6.65 7.82
C ASN A 106 12.96 7.03 7.12
N ASP A 107 12.84 6.78 5.80
CA ASP A 107 11.62 7.16 5.09
C ASP A 107 10.47 6.18 5.40
N ARG A 108 9.39 6.72 5.95
CA ARG A 108 8.25 5.91 6.40
C ARG A 108 7.64 5.08 5.27
N MET A 109 7.45 5.68 4.08
CA MET A 109 6.88 4.97 2.93
C MET A 109 7.78 3.82 2.47
N THR A 110 9.10 4.09 2.36
CA THR A 110 10.09 3.11 1.96
C THR A 110 10.13 1.93 2.95
N ARG A 111 10.04 2.21 4.25
CA ARG A 111 10.01 1.18 5.31
C ARG A 111 8.75 0.31 5.22
N ILE A 112 7.59 0.94 5.08
CA ILE A 112 6.32 0.23 4.92
C ILE A 112 6.35 -0.64 3.65
N SER A 113 6.87 -0.12 2.54
CA SER A 113 7.01 -0.88 1.29
C SER A 113 7.99 -2.04 1.43
N LEU A 114 9.10 -1.86 2.16
CA LEU A 114 10.06 -2.92 2.44
C LEU A 114 9.42 -4.09 3.20
N ASP A 115 8.66 -3.78 4.25
CA ASP A 115 7.97 -4.79 5.06
C ASP A 115 6.84 -5.47 4.26
N PHE A 116 6.06 -4.71 3.49
CA PHE A 116 5.01 -5.25 2.63
C PHE A 116 5.57 -6.21 1.57
N VAL A 117 6.60 -5.79 0.84
CA VAL A 117 7.24 -6.66 -0.15
C VAL A 117 7.81 -7.90 0.53
N LYS A 118 8.48 -7.75 1.68
CA LYS A 118 9.11 -8.88 2.40
C LYS A 118 8.12 -9.90 2.90
N HIS A 119 7.06 -9.45 3.56
CA HIS A 119 6.17 -10.32 4.31
C HIS A 119 4.93 -10.75 3.54
N VAL A 120 4.51 -9.96 2.55
CA VAL A 120 3.30 -10.24 1.77
C VAL A 120 3.65 -10.77 0.38
N CYS A 121 4.56 -10.09 -0.35
CA CYS A 121 4.72 -10.33 -1.78
C CYS A 121 5.84 -11.31 -2.13
N TYR A 122 6.99 -11.24 -1.43
CA TYR A 122 8.28 -11.76 -1.91
C TYR A 122 8.25 -13.22 -2.34
N ARG A 123 7.64 -14.09 -1.53
CA ARG A 123 7.56 -15.52 -1.85
C ARG A 123 6.61 -15.80 -3.01
N GLY A 124 5.43 -15.19 -2.97
CA GLY A 124 4.40 -15.42 -3.97
C GLY A 124 4.76 -14.88 -5.35
N LEU A 125 5.68 -13.89 -5.45
CA LEU A 125 6.15 -13.35 -6.73
C LEU A 125 6.88 -14.37 -7.61
N ASP A 126 7.35 -15.49 -7.07
CA ASP A 126 7.86 -16.62 -7.86
C ASP A 126 6.79 -17.21 -8.81
N SER A 127 5.51 -17.05 -8.45
CA SER A 127 4.36 -17.49 -9.25
C SER A 127 3.79 -16.40 -10.18
N LEU A 128 4.52 -15.29 -10.43
CA LEU A 128 4.01 -14.15 -11.22
C LEU A 128 3.62 -14.55 -12.64
N GLU A 129 4.44 -15.35 -13.33
CA GLU A 129 4.15 -15.81 -14.69
C GLU A 129 2.86 -16.63 -14.75
N ASP A 130 2.70 -17.60 -13.84
CA ASP A 130 1.49 -18.41 -13.74
C ASP A 130 0.26 -17.54 -13.48
N SER A 131 0.37 -16.58 -12.57
CA SER A 131 -0.73 -15.66 -12.23
C SER A 131 -1.15 -14.79 -13.40
N LEU A 132 -0.21 -14.30 -14.20
CA LEU A 132 -0.50 -13.50 -15.39
C LEU A 132 -1.17 -14.32 -16.49
N LEU A 133 -0.82 -15.61 -16.62
CA LEU A 133 -1.38 -16.49 -17.64
C LEU A 133 -2.78 -17.01 -17.27
N THR A 134 -3.03 -17.25 -16.00
CA THR A 134 -4.29 -17.85 -15.52
C THR A 134 -5.29 -16.81 -15.00
N LEU A 135 -4.85 -15.61 -14.68
CA LEU A 135 -5.61 -14.59 -13.94
C LEU A 135 -6.08 -15.08 -12.56
N GLU A 136 -5.29 -15.96 -11.93
CA GLU A 136 -5.49 -16.47 -10.59
C GLU A 136 -4.35 -16.01 -9.67
N PRO A 137 -4.58 -15.80 -8.37
CA PRO A 137 -3.53 -15.38 -7.44
C PRO A 137 -2.63 -16.57 -7.03
N CYS A 138 -1.84 -17.08 -7.99
CA CYS A 138 -1.05 -18.30 -7.82
C CYS A 138 -0.05 -18.23 -6.66
N GLY A 139 0.42 -17.03 -6.29
CA GLY A 139 1.30 -16.82 -5.14
C GLY A 139 0.59 -16.83 -3.80
N LEU A 140 -0.75 -16.72 -3.77
CA LEU A 140 -1.55 -16.76 -2.55
C LEU A 140 -1.46 -18.10 -1.83
N LYS A 141 -1.17 -19.18 -2.58
CA LYS A 141 -0.97 -20.53 -2.04
C LYS A 141 0.16 -20.63 -1.01
N ASP A 142 1.11 -19.69 -0.99
CA ASP A 142 2.16 -19.61 0.02
C ASP A 142 1.61 -19.30 1.42
N PHE A 143 0.46 -18.64 1.50
CA PHE A 143 -0.28 -18.46 2.74
C PHE A 143 -1.21 -19.62 3.00
N ASN A 144 -2.08 -19.93 2.03
CA ASN A 144 -3.01 -21.06 2.15
C ASN A 144 -3.49 -21.52 0.76
N LYS A 145 -3.41 -22.83 0.51
CA LYS A 145 -3.77 -23.43 -0.78
C LYS A 145 -5.27 -23.42 -1.09
N SER A 146 -6.12 -23.20 -0.10
CA SER A 146 -7.58 -23.20 -0.27
C SER A 146 -8.15 -21.80 -0.52
N TRP A 147 -7.37 -20.74 -0.32
CA TRP A 147 -7.82 -19.37 -0.51
C TRP A 147 -7.91 -19.03 -2.00
N GLN A 148 -9.02 -18.41 -2.39
CA GLN A 148 -9.26 -17.90 -3.74
C GLN A 148 -8.92 -16.42 -3.87
N THR A 149 -8.96 -15.70 -2.74
CA THR A 149 -8.60 -14.30 -2.61
C THR A 149 -8.12 -14.04 -1.18
N ILE A 150 -7.27 -13.02 -1.00
CA ILE A 150 -6.73 -12.68 0.32
C ILE A 150 -7.74 -11.98 1.22
N TYR A 151 -8.69 -11.22 0.65
CA TYR A 151 -9.51 -10.26 1.39
C TYR A 151 -10.33 -10.83 2.56
N PRO A 152 -11.04 -11.97 2.44
CA PRO A 152 -11.75 -12.56 3.57
C PRO A 152 -10.83 -13.05 4.68
N HIS A 153 -9.54 -13.25 4.38
CA HIS A 153 -8.56 -13.92 5.21
C HIS A 153 -7.48 -13.00 5.79
N LEU A 154 -7.62 -11.67 5.67
CA LEU A 154 -6.64 -10.72 6.18
C LEU A 154 -6.36 -10.89 7.67
N SER A 155 -7.37 -11.27 8.46
CA SER A 155 -7.22 -11.56 9.90
C SER A 155 -6.53 -12.90 10.19
N GLU A 156 -6.41 -13.78 9.20
CA GLU A 156 -5.80 -15.11 9.32
C GLU A 156 -4.32 -15.12 8.86
N LEU A 157 -3.85 -14.02 8.28
CA LEU A 157 -2.45 -13.89 7.86
C LEU A 157 -1.50 -14.02 9.05
N PRO A 158 -0.27 -14.54 8.83
CA PRO A 158 0.78 -14.45 9.83
C PRO A 158 0.97 -13.00 10.32
N THR A 159 1.23 -12.80 11.61
CA THR A 159 1.25 -11.48 12.26
C THR A 159 2.07 -10.44 11.49
N ASN A 160 3.27 -10.81 11.03
CA ASN A 160 4.12 -9.88 10.28
C ASN A 160 3.52 -9.49 8.92
N ALA A 161 2.90 -10.46 8.23
CA ALA A 161 2.25 -10.21 6.95
C ALA A 161 0.98 -9.35 7.13
N GLN A 162 0.18 -9.63 8.14
CA GLN A 162 -1.00 -8.85 8.48
C GLN A 162 -0.63 -7.40 8.81
N GLN A 163 0.34 -7.18 9.69
CA GLN A 163 0.81 -5.84 10.06
C GLN A 163 1.36 -5.07 8.86
N ALA A 164 2.17 -5.74 8.03
CA ALA A 164 2.74 -5.13 6.84
C ALA A 164 1.67 -4.78 5.79
N TRP A 165 0.67 -5.64 5.61
CA TRP A 165 -0.45 -5.40 4.71
C TRP A 165 -1.26 -4.17 5.13
N PHE A 166 -1.72 -4.12 6.39
CA PHE A 166 -2.49 -2.99 6.91
C PHE A 166 -1.68 -1.69 6.93
N ALA A 167 -0.38 -1.74 7.25
CA ALA A 167 0.47 -0.55 7.21
C ALA A 167 0.60 0.02 5.79
N TRP A 168 0.69 -0.84 4.78
CA TRP A 168 0.79 -0.44 3.37
C TRP A 168 -0.52 0.13 2.85
N ASP A 169 -1.64 -0.54 3.10
CA ASP A 169 -2.98 -0.10 2.74
C ASP A 169 -3.32 1.26 3.36
N HIS A 170 -3.15 1.39 4.67
CA HIS A 170 -3.46 2.62 5.39
C HIS A 170 -2.54 3.79 5.05
N PHE A 171 -1.30 3.54 4.61
CA PHE A 171 -0.37 4.62 4.29
C PHE A 171 -0.89 5.54 3.20
N TYR A 172 -1.47 4.99 2.15
CA TYR A 172 -1.99 5.76 1.03
C TYR A 172 -3.29 6.50 1.36
N SER A 173 -4.14 5.91 2.18
CA SER A 173 -5.48 6.42 2.48
C SER A 173 -5.50 7.42 3.64
N GLN A 174 -4.88 7.10 4.78
CA GLN A 174 -4.97 7.91 6.01
C GLN A 174 -4.54 9.37 5.83
N THR A 175 -3.47 9.62 5.07
CA THR A 175 -2.98 10.99 4.82
C THR A 175 -3.95 11.83 4.00
N SER A 176 -4.84 11.20 3.25
CA SER A 176 -5.80 11.84 2.35
C SER A 176 -7.17 12.05 3.00
N PHE A 177 -7.53 11.25 4.02
CA PHE A 177 -8.87 11.24 4.63
C PHE A 177 -9.30 12.60 5.15
N LEU A 178 -8.48 13.27 5.94
CA LEU A 178 -8.85 14.57 6.51
C LEU A 178 -9.10 15.63 5.43
N ASN A 179 -8.34 15.60 4.32
CA ASN A 179 -8.54 16.53 3.21
C ASN A 179 -9.82 16.21 2.44
N ALA A 180 -10.09 14.93 2.18
CA ALA A 180 -11.31 14.47 1.54
C ALA A 180 -12.54 14.82 2.40
N ILE A 181 -12.49 14.57 3.71
CA ILE A 181 -13.55 14.92 4.67
C ILE A 181 -13.84 16.42 4.64
N LYS A 182 -12.83 17.28 4.66
CA LYS A 182 -13.03 18.75 4.58
C LYS A 182 -13.73 19.16 3.29
N ILE A 183 -13.40 18.54 2.16
CA ILE A 183 -14.05 18.80 0.88
C ILE A 183 -15.50 18.35 0.91
N ILE A 184 -15.77 17.13 1.37
CA ILE A 184 -17.11 16.56 1.49
C ILE A 184 -17.97 17.42 2.42
N ASP A 185 -17.45 17.72 3.61
CA ASP A 185 -18.18 18.47 4.63
C ASP A 185 -18.51 19.89 4.20
N SER A 186 -17.57 20.57 3.52
CA SER A 186 -17.82 21.92 3.00
C SER A 186 -18.73 21.99 1.79
N SER A 187 -18.71 20.98 0.92
CA SER A 187 -19.42 20.98 -0.36
C SER A 187 -20.81 20.35 -0.27
N ILE A 188 -20.97 19.30 0.54
CA ILE A 188 -22.18 18.48 0.60
C ILE A 188 -22.90 18.66 1.94
N LYS A 189 -22.16 18.83 3.05
CA LYS A 189 -22.68 18.93 4.43
C LYS A 189 -23.54 17.72 4.81
N PRO A 190 -23.02 16.49 4.67
CA PRO A 190 -23.79 15.29 4.90
C PRO A 190 -24.15 15.12 6.37
N ARG A 191 -25.24 14.37 6.63
CA ARG A 191 -25.64 13.90 7.97
C ARG A 191 -25.34 12.41 8.14
N MET A 192 -25.38 11.65 7.03
CA MET A 192 -25.15 10.22 6.98
C MET A 192 -24.20 9.87 5.85
N VAL A 193 -23.14 9.12 6.18
CA VAL A 193 -22.17 8.58 5.22
C VAL A 193 -22.16 7.07 5.31
N TYR A 194 -22.20 6.41 4.15
CA TYR A 194 -21.94 4.97 4.03
C TYR A 194 -20.52 4.77 3.55
N ASP A 195 -19.72 4.11 4.38
CA ASP A 195 -18.31 3.76 4.13
C ASP A 195 -18.26 2.31 3.65
N ILE A 196 -18.24 2.12 2.33
CA ILE A 196 -18.26 0.78 1.72
C ILE A 196 -16.82 0.32 1.49
N GLY A 197 -16.48 -0.85 2.02
CA GLY A 197 -15.10 -1.31 2.10
C GLY A 197 -14.30 -0.56 3.17
N GLY A 198 -14.97 -0.16 4.27
CA GLY A 198 -14.36 0.67 5.31
C GLY A 198 -13.26 0.00 6.14
N ASN A 199 -13.00 -1.29 5.91
CA ASN A 199 -11.93 -2.08 6.49
C ASN A 199 -11.87 -1.95 8.03
N THR A 200 -10.77 -1.41 8.58
CA THR A 200 -10.61 -1.19 10.04
C THR A 200 -11.40 0.00 10.59
N GLY A 201 -12.04 0.80 9.73
CA GLY A 201 -12.87 1.95 10.08
C GLY A 201 -12.11 3.26 10.27
N ASP A 202 -10.91 3.41 9.71
CA ASP A 202 -10.08 4.60 9.92
C ASP A 202 -10.67 5.86 9.29
N PHE A 203 -11.31 5.76 8.12
CA PHE A 203 -12.05 6.89 7.54
C PHE A 203 -13.23 7.28 8.44
N ALA A 204 -14.06 6.31 8.83
CA ALA A 204 -15.19 6.53 9.71
C ALA A 204 -14.76 7.20 11.03
N ARG A 205 -13.68 6.71 11.66
CA ARG A 205 -13.11 7.29 12.89
C ARG A 205 -12.67 8.74 12.68
N THR A 206 -11.95 9.00 11.60
CA THR A 206 -11.46 10.34 11.27
C THR A 206 -12.63 11.32 11.07
N TYR A 207 -13.69 10.88 10.39
CA TYR A 207 -14.86 11.72 10.16
C TYR A 207 -15.66 11.97 11.43
N LEU A 208 -15.91 10.95 12.24
CA LEU A 208 -16.61 11.06 13.52
C LEU A 208 -15.89 11.97 14.53
N GLN A 209 -14.55 12.04 14.45
CA GLN A 209 -13.73 12.95 15.26
C GLN A 209 -13.77 14.38 14.70
N TYR A 210 -13.78 14.55 13.38
CA TYR A 210 -13.80 15.86 12.72
C TYR A 210 -15.17 16.55 12.86
N ASN A 211 -16.27 15.81 12.65
CA ASN A 211 -17.62 16.34 12.67
C ASN A 211 -18.48 15.58 13.71
N HIS A 212 -18.90 16.28 14.78
CA HIS A 212 -19.68 15.68 15.85
C HIS A 212 -21.16 15.41 15.53
N ASN A 213 -21.65 15.89 14.38
CA ASN A 213 -23.03 15.71 13.93
C ASN A 213 -23.17 14.60 12.86
N ILE A 214 -22.05 14.12 12.29
CA ILE A 214 -22.06 13.09 11.27
C ILE A 214 -22.40 11.71 11.86
N LYS A 215 -23.13 10.91 11.11
CA LYS A 215 -23.30 9.49 11.32
C LYS A 215 -22.59 8.74 10.21
N VAL A 216 -21.95 7.65 10.53
CA VAL A 216 -21.26 6.78 9.56
C VAL A 216 -21.75 5.36 9.73
N LYS A 217 -22.01 4.68 8.62
CA LYS A 217 -22.28 3.24 8.57
C LYS A 217 -21.20 2.58 7.74
N ILE A 218 -20.49 1.62 8.33
CA ILE A 218 -19.48 0.83 7.63
C ILE A 218 -20.16 -0.41 7.04
N LEU A 219 -19.97 -0.64 5.75
CA LEU A 219 -20.44 -1.80 5.02
C LEU A 219 -19.23 -2.57 4.48
N ASP A 220 -19.02 -3.80 4.93
CA ASP A 220 -17.84 -4.59 4.53
C ASP A 220 -18.08 -6.09 4.77
N LEU A 221 -17.13 -6.91 4.36
CA LEU A 221 -17.12 -8.35 4.61
C LEU A 221 -17.21 -8.66 6.12
N PRO A 222 -17.82 -9.79 6.51
CA PRO A 222 -17.99 -10.14 7.93
C PRO A 222 -16.68 -10.13 8.74
N SER A 223 -15.55 -10.55 8.12
CA SER A 223 -14.23 -10.53 8.77
C SER A 223 -13.76 -9.10 9.09
N GLN A 224 -13.97 -8.15 8.16
CA GLN A 224 -13.59 -6.75 8.33
C GLN A 224 -14.51 -6.03 9.32
N ILE A 225 -15.81 -6.32 9.29
CA ILE A 225 -16.76 -5.77 10.26
C ILE A 225 -16.41 -6.21 11.69
N ARG A 226 -15.97 -7.45 11.90
CA ARG A 226 -15.48 -7.87 13.23
C ARG A 226 -14.28 -7.05 13.69
N LEU A 227 -13.30 -6.80 12.81
CA LEU A 227 -12.14 -5.95 13.13
C LEU A 227 -12.54 -4.50 13.41
N SER A 228 -13.42 -3.93 12.57
CA SER A 228 -13.97 -2.59 12.81
C SER A 228 -14.65 -2.47 14.16
N LYS A 229 -15.57 -3.38 14.48
CA LYS A 229 -16.27 -3.39 15.77
C LYS A 229 -15.30 -3.43 16.95
N GLU A 230 -14.25 -4.26 16.86
CA GLU A 230 -13.21 -4.34 17.88
C GLU A 230 -12.46 -3.00 18.03
N ASN A 231 -12.12 -2.34 16.93
CA ASN A 231 -11.45 -1.04 16.93
C ASN A 231 -12.32 0.10 17.49
N PHE A 232 -13.64 -0.06 17.51
CA PHE A 232 -14.58 0.95 18.01
C PHE A 232 -15.13 0.65 19.40
N LYS A 233 -14.84 -0.51 20.00
CA LYS A 233 -15.44 -0.95 21.27
C LYS A 233 -15.22 0.00 22.43
N ASP A 234 -14.03 0.62 22.52
CA ASP A 234 -13.64 1.50 23.62
C ASP A 234 -14.02 2.97 23.40
N ASN A 235 -14.62 3.27 22.24
CA ASN A 235 -14.95 4.62 21.83
C ASN A 235 -16.47 4.83 21.83
N ASN A 236 -16.92 5.75 22.68
CA ASN A 236 -18.35 6.12 22.71
C ASN A 236 -18.65 7.20 21.67
N TYR A 237 -19.12 6.80 20.49
CA TYR A 237 -19.58 7.71 19.44
C TYR A 237 -21.09 8.03 19.53
N ASN A 238 -21.74 7.74 20.70
CA ASN A 238 -23.16 8.09 20.97
C ASN A 238 -24.15 7.63 19.88
N GLY A 239 -23.98 6.41 19.38
CA GLY A 239 -24.83 5.86 18.31
C GLY A 239 -24.63 6.50 16.94
N ARG A 240 -23.50 7.15 16.71
CA ARG A 240 -23.15 7.75 15.42
C ARG A 240 -22.40 6.82 14.47
N ILE A 241 -22.04 5.61 14.92
CA ILE A 241 -21.42 4.57 14.11
C ILE A 241 -22.32 3.35 14.05
N ASP A 242 -22.48 2.79 12.85
CA ASP A 242 -23.20 1.54 12.59
C ASP A 242 -22.38 0.63 11.66
N PHE A 243 -22.72 -0.66 11.65
CA PHE A 243 -21.97 -1.67 10.92
C PHE A 243 -22.93 -2.64 10.23
N GLU A 244 -22.64 -2.95 8.96
CA GLU A 244 -23.40 -3.92 8.18
C GLU A 244 -22.46 -4.89 7.45
N GLU A 245 -22.74 -6.18 7.58
CA GLU A 245 -21.98 -7.24 6.93
C GLU A 245 -22.54 -7.46 5.54
N ILE A 246 -21.76 -7.15 4.50
CA ILE A 246 -22.13 -7.39 3.11
C ILE A 246 -20.96 -7.92 2.31
N ASP A 247 -21.22 -8.71 1.29
CA ASP A 247 -20.33 -8.91 0.15
C ASP A 247 -20.90 -8.13 -1.04
N ILE A 248 -20.26 -7.06 -1.45
CA ILE A 248 -20.73 -6.14 -2.47
C ILE A 248 -20.96 -6.81 -3.84
N LEU A 249 -20.27 -7.94 -4.11
CA LEU A 249 -20.44 -8.70 -5.36
C LEU A 249 -21.74 -9.50 -5.40
N THR A 250 -22.26 -9.92 -4.25
CA THR A 250 -23.42 -10.78 -4.12
C THR A 250 -24.61 -10.10 -3.44
N HIS A 251 -24.36 -8.99 -2.74
CA HIS A 251 -25.40 -8.25 -2.02
C HIS A 251 -26.35 -7.52 -2.98
N SER A 252 -27.64 -7.65 -2.72
CA SER A 252 -28.67 -6.93 -3.45
C SER A 252 -29.35 -5.91 -2.54
N PHE A 253 -29.19 -4.64 -2.87
CA PHE A 253 -29.89 -3.57 -2.19
C PHE A 253 -31.36 -3.54 -2.62
N THR A 254 -32.27 -3.69 -1.67
CA THR A 254 -33.72 -3.77 -1.96
C THR A 254 -34.43 -2.43 -1.82
N GLU A 255 -33.82 -1.46 -1.13
CA GLU A 255 -34.37 -0.15 -0.86
C GLU A 255 -33.34 0.94 -1.15
N LYS A 256 -33.80 2.17 -1.37
CA LYS A 256 -32.90 3.32 -1.51
C LYS A 256 -32.16 3.61 -0.20
N CYS A 257 -30.87 3.96 -0.30
CA CYS A 257 -30.06 4.26 0.88
C CYS A 257 -30.54 5.53 1.62
N SER A 258 -30.25 5.62 2.90
CA SER A 258 -30.45 6.84 3.70
C SER A 258 -29.21 7.75 3.70
N ALA A 259 -28.13 7.38 3.02
CA ALA A 259 -26.88 8.12 3.00
C ALA A 259 -26.98 9.38 2.12
N ASP A 260 -26.36 10.47 2.58
CA ASP A 260 -26.14 11.66 1.77
C ASP A 260 -24.86 11.49 0.93
N VAL A 261 -23.90 10.68 1.42
CA VAL A 261 -22.66 10.33 0.74
C VAL A 261 -22.43 8.83 0.84
N ILE A 262 -22.09 8.20 -0.28
CA ILE A 262 -21.45 6.89 -0.34
C ILE A 262 -19.97 7.13 -0.59
N TRP A 263 -19.12 6.57 0.27
CA TRP A 263 -17.69 6.69 0.20
C TRP A 263 -17.04 5.36 -0.16
N LEU A 264 -16.19 5.36 -1.19
CA LEU A 264 -15.33 4.26 -1.61
C LEU A 264 -13.89 4.74 -1.57
N SER A 265 -13.01 4.03 -0.86
CA SER A 265 -11.59 4.38 -0.77
C SER A 265 -10.70 3.16 -0.88
N GLN A 266 -9.83 3.13 -1.89
CA GLN A 266 -9.00 1.96 -2.19
C GLN A 266 -9.84 0.68 -2.23
N PHE A 267 -10.95 0.79 -2.93
CA PHE A 267 -11.97 -0.25 -2.97
C PHE A 267 -12.17 -0.79 -4.38
N LEU A 268 -12.29 0.10 -5.38
CA LEU A 268 -12.52 -0.31 -6.77
C LEU A 268 -11.29 -1.01 -7.38
N ASP A 269 -10.10 -0.65 -6.95
CA ASP A 269 -8.84 -1.30 -7.34
C ASP A 269 -8.71 -2.76 -6.86
N CYS A 270 -9.62 -3.21 -5.99
CA CYS A 270 -9.73 -4.61 -5.57
C CYS A 270 -10.55 -5.49 -6.52
N PHE A 271 -11.13 -4.95 -7.60
CA PHE A 271 -12.07 -5.66 -8.45
C PHE A 271 -11.66 -5.67 -9.93
N ALA A 272 -12.16 -6.69 -10.67
CA ALA A 272 -12.09 -6.70 -12.12
C ALA A 272 -12.98 -5.60 -12.72
N LYS A 273 -12.67 -5.17 -13.94
CA LYS A 273 -13.42 -4.10 -14.63
C LYS A 273 -14.92 -4.39 -14.72
N GLU A 274 -15.28 -5.63 -14.97
CA GLU A 274 -16.68 -6.10 -15.07
C GLU A 274 -17.37 -5.98 -13.71
N HIS A 275 -16.68 -6.34 -12.62
CA HIS A 275 -17.19 -6.20 -11.26
C HIS A 275 -17.34 -4.72 -10.88
N ILE A 276 -16.38 -3.86 -11.25
CA ILE A 276 -16.48 -2.40 -11.00
C ILE A 276 -17.76 -1.84 -11.66
N ALA A 277 -18.00 -2.18 -12.94
CA ALA A 277 -19.19 -1.74 -13.65
C ALA A 277 -20.49 -2.22 -12.98
N MET A 278 -20.51 -3.47 -12.52
CA MET A 278 -21.65 -4.04 -11.78
C MET A 278 -21.86 -3.34 -10.44
N ILE A 279 -20.78 -3.13 -9.66
CA ILE A 279 -20.82 -2.44 -8.37
C ILE A 279 -21.38 -1.02 -8.55
N LEU A 280 -20.83 -0.25 -9.49
CA LEU A 280 -21.26 1.12 -9.73
C LEU A 280 -22.72 1.19 -10.20
N LYS A 281 -23.16 0.24 -11.01
CA LYS A 281 -24.58 0.12 -11.40
C LYS A 281 -25.47 -0.16 -10.19
N ASN A 282 -25.12 -1.15 -9.36
CA ASN A 282 -25.89 -1.51 -8.17
C ASN A 282 -25.94 -0.35 -7.16
N LEU A 283 -24.82 0.37 -7.00
CA LEU A 283 -24.79 1.57 -6.16
C LEU A 283 -25.66 2.69 -6.73
N ASN A 284 -25.67 2.91 -8.05
CA ASN A 284 -26.55 3.90 -8.68
C ASN A 284 -28.04 3.56 -8.44
N ASP A 285 -28.40 2.29 -8.52
CA ASP A 285 -29.77 1.84 -8.23
C ASP A 285 -30.11 1.96 -6.73
N PHE A 286 -29.13 1.86 -5.84
CA PHE A 286 -29.27 2.03 -4.40
C PHE A 286 -29.33 3.50 -3.96
N MET A 287 -28.65 4.40 -4.65
CA MET A 287 -28.58 5.83 -4.34
C MET A 287 -29.92 6.53 -4.56
N ARG A 288 -30.21 7.52 -3.71
CA ARG A 288 -31.24 8.53 -3.97
C ARG A 288 -30.70 9.56 -4.97
N ASP A 289 -31.57 10.37 -5.55
CA ASP A 289 -31.21 11.42 -6.51
C ASP A 289 -30.26 12.49 -5.92
N ASP A 290 -30.32 12.70 -4.60
CA ASP A 290 -29.48 13.64 -3.84
C ASP A 290 -28.26 13.01 -3.18
N THR A 291 -28.07 11.71 -3.28
CA THR A 291 -26.87 11.01 -2.75
C THR A 291 -25.66 11.25 -3.66
N VAL A 292 -24.51 11.54 -3.07
CA VAL A 292 -23.25 11.74 -3.81
C VAL A 292 -22.33 10.55 -3.60
N LEU A 293 -21.85 9.96 -4.71
CA LEU A 293 -20.78 8.96 -4.67
C LEU A 293 -19.41 9.66 -4.68
N CYS A 294 -18.61 9.40 -3.66
CA CYS A 294 -17.25 9.89 -3.53
C CYS A 294 -16.25 8.73 -3.63
N ILE A 295 -15.29 8.82 -4.53
CA ILE A 295 -14.29 7.77 -4.78
C ILE A 295 -12.89 8.36 -4.51
N LEU A 296 -12.08 7.67 -3.71
CA LEU A 296 -10.68 7.98 -3.46
C LEU A 296 -9.81 6.77 -3.82
N GLU A 297 -9.06 6.87 -4.90
CA GLU A 297 -8.18 5.79 -5.39
C GLU A 297 -6.78 6.32 -5.68
N PRO A 298 -5.73 5.52 -5.50
CA PRO A 298 -4.40 5.80 -6.02
C PRO A 298 -4.41 5.65 -7.54
N ILE A 299 -4.34 6.76 -8.27
CA ILE A 299 -4.40 6.76 -9.72
C ILE A 299 -3.02 6.58 -10.33
N ALA A 300 -2.82 5.49 -11.08
CA ALA A 300 -1.50 5.07 -11.59
C ALA A 300 -0.85 6.13 -12.52
N ASP A 301 -1.63 6.80 -13.38
CA ASP A 301 -1.15 7.80 -14.33
C ASP A 301 -1.17 9.24 -13.81
N ARG A 302 -1.55 9.47 -12.53
CA ARG A 302 -1.57 10.78 -11.88
C ARG A 302 -0.42 11.00 -10.90
N GLN A 303 0.55 10.09 -10.84
CA GLN A 303 1.67 10.20 -9.91
C GLN A 303 2.64 11.31 -10.34
N LYS A 304 2.96 12.19 -9.42
CA LYS A 304 3.84 13.34 -9.64
C LYS A 304 5.32 12.94 -9.76
N PHE A 305 5.72 11.92 -9.01
CA PHE A 305 7.11 11.47 -8.90
C PHE A 305 7.28 10.09 -9.55
N ASP A 306 8.41 9.87 -10.21
CA ASP A 306 8.74 8.59 -10.85
C ASP A 306 8.77 7.43 -9.85
N ALA A 307 9.30 7.67 -8.65
CA ALA A 307 9.31 6.68 -7.57
C ALA A 307 7.88 6.25 -7.16
N ALA A 308 6.95 7.19 -7.05
CA ALA A 308 5.57 6.88 -6.72
C ALA A 308 4.88 6.09 -7.85
N ARG A 309 5.15 6.45 -9.11
CA ARG A 309 4.64 5.70 -10.27
C ARG A 309 5.18 4.27 -10.29
N LEU A 310 6.48 4.10 -10.05
CA LEU A 310 7.09 2.78 -9.97
C LEU A 310 6.45 1.95 -8.85
N SER A 311 6.30 2.54 -7.66
CA SER A 311 5.69 1.87 -6.51
C SER A 311 4.27 1.38 -6.80
N ILE A 312 3.42 2.23 -7.39
CA ILE A 312 2.04 1.89 -7.77
C ILE A 312 1.99 0.79 -8.82
N ASN A 313 2.81 0.90 -9.88
CA ASN A 313 2.84 -0.11 -10.94
C ASN A 313 3.35 -1.47 -10.41
N CYS A 314 4.40 -1.46 -9.59
CA CYS A 314 4.87 -2.69 -8.94
C CYS A 314 3.84 -3.23 -7.93
N GLY A 315 3.16 -2.34 -7.19
CA GLY A 315 2.05 -2.72 -6.30
C GLY A 315 0.92 -3.43 -7.03
N SER A 316 0.67 -3.08 -8.31
CA SER A 316 -0.33 -3.78 -9.13
C SER A 316 -0.01 -5.27 -9.34
N LEU A 317 1.26 -5.68 -9.28
CA LEU A 317 1.64 -7.09 -9.37
C LEU A 317 1.20 -7.89 -8.12
N TYR A 318 1.12 -7.24 -6.96
CA TYR A 318 0.54 -7.85 -5.76
C TYR A 318 -0.91 -8.27 -5.99
N PHE A 319 -1.73 -7.42 -6.58
CA PHE A 319 -3.13 -7.75 -6.86
C PHE A 319 -3.26 -8.99 -7.73
N ASN A 320 -2.45 -9.09 -8.79
CA ASN A 320 -2.45 -10.24 -9.67
C ASN A 320 -1.91 -11.50 -8.98
N THR A 321 -0.77 -11.40 -8.26
CA THR A 321 -0.06 -12.60 -7.79
C THR A 321 -0.59 -13.11 -6.45
N ILE A 322 -1.07 -12.21 -5.58
CA ILE A 322 -1.40 -12.52 -4.17
C ILE A 322 -2.87 -12.23 -3.86
N ALA A 323 -3.42 -11.10 -4.34
CA ALA A 323 -4.72 -10.68 -3.83
C ALA A 323 -5.88 -11.45 -4.45
N ASN A 324 -6.05 -11.41 -5.77
CA ASN A 324 -7.20 -12.03 -6.44
C ASN A 324 -6.96 -12.44 -7.91
N GLY A 325 -5.79 -12.13 -8.50
CA GLY A 325 -5.42 -12.57 -9.84
C GLY A 325 -5.69 -11.57 -10.98
N TYR A 326 -6.58 -10.61 -10.82
CA TYR A 326 -7.11 -9.82 -11.93
C TYR A 326 -7.28 -8.32 -11.69
N SER A 327 -7.12 -7.84 -10.48
CA SER A 327 -7.25 -6.41 -10.17
C SER A 327 -5.92 -5.67 -10.22
N LYS A 328 -5.95 -4.35 -10.15
CA LYS A 328 -4.78 -3.47 -10.20
C LYS A 328 -5.15 -2.04 -9.81
N PHE A 329 -4.17 -1.21 -9.52
CA PHE A 329 -4.38 0.23 -9.45
C PHE A 329 -4.86 0.79 -10.79
N LEU A 330 -5.91 1.61 -10.73
CA LEU A 330 -6.61 2.12 -11.90
C LEU A 330 -5.91 3.35 -12.49
N SER A 331 -6.05 3.54 -13.79
CA SER A 331 -5.72 4.79 -14.47
C SER A 331 -6.94 5.73 -14.51
N THR A 332 -6.70 7.01 -14.79
CA THR A 332 -7.79 7.99 -14.99
C THR A 332 -8.82 7.49 -16.01
N LYS A 333 -8.34 6.95 -17.15
CA LYS A 333 -9.20 6.46 -18.24
C LYS A 333 -10.07 5.25 -17.85
N GLU A 334 -9.61 4.45 -16.87
CA GLU A 334 -10.37 3.27 -16.41
C GLU A 334 -11.44 3.64 -15.39
N LEU A 335 -11.32 4.80 -14.75
CA LEU A 335 -12.34 5.34 -13.84
C LEU A 335 -13.39 6.22 -14.53
N GLU A 336 -13.05 6.84 -15.66
CA GLU A 336 -13.96 7.61 -16.53
C GLU A 336 -14.77 6.70 -17.45
#